data_fa8fc6a4730ae864327a62631e9764dd
#
_entry.id   fa8fc6a4730ae864327a62631e9764dd
#
_cell.length_a   1.000
_cell.length_b   1.000
_cell.length_c   1.000
_cell.angle_alpha   90.00
_cell.angle_beta   90.00
_cell.angle_gamma   90.00
#
_symmetry.space_group_name_H-M   'P 1'
#
loop_
_entity.id
_entity.type
_entity.pdbx_description
1 polymer ?
#
loop_
_entity_poly.entity_id
_entity_poly.type
_entity_poly.pdbx_seq_one_letter_code
_entity_poly.pdbx_strand_id
1 'polypeptide(L)'
;MGERPELAAVLDMQPHPEGGWYRETWRSPVEFMTSGYDGTRAAATAIHFLLLPGERSAPHTVRSDELWLWHRGGPLLLNIDGAEIVLGPDVEHGQLLQAVVPGGVSQAARPAGDQYVLVSCVVSPGFDFADFRLD
;
A
#
# COMPACT_ATOMS: atom_id res chain seq x y z
N MET A 1 5.14 2.86 20.62
CA MET A 1 5.00 3.61 19.38
C MET A 1 5.18 5.09 19.63
N GLY A 2 5.92 5.78 18.80
CA GLY A 2 6.14 7.21 18.95
C GLY A 2 4.94 8.06 18.55
N GLU A 3 5.13 9.35 18.62
CA GLU A 3 4.12 10.31 18.21
C GLU A 3 3.81 10.16 16.72
N ARG A 4 2.59 10.55 16.34
CA ARG A 4 2.19 10.59 14.94
C ARG A 4 3.03 11.63 14.21
N PRO A 5 3.71 11.26 13.09
CA PRO A 5 4.50 12.23 12.33
C PRO A 5 3.65 13.37 11.80
N GLU A 6 4.27 14.51 11.57
CA GLU A 6 3.53 15.69 11.11
C GLU A 6 2.72 15.41 9.85
N LEU A 7 3.31 14.76 8.85
CA LEU A 7 2.60 14.45 7.61
C LEU A 7 1.40 13.53 7.86
N ALA A 8 1.54 12.56 8.76
CA ALA A 8 0.42 11.69 9.14
C ALA A 8 -0.68 12.48 9.84
N ALA A 9 -0.32 13.50 10.62
CA ALA A 9 -1.31 14.36 11.26
C ALA A 9 -2.05 15.21 10.22
N VAL A 10 -1.32 15.77 9.27
CA VAL A 10 -1.90 16.60 8.19
C VAL A 10 -2.86 15.78 7.35
N LEU A 11 -2.51 14.53 7.04
CA LEU A 11 -3.32 13.65 6.22
C LEU A 11 -4.28 12.78 7.03
N ASP A 12 -4.32 12.99 8.36
CA ASP A 12 -5.19 12.27 9.28
C ASP A 12 -5.02 10.76 9.17
N MET A 13 -3.79 10.31 9.23
CA MET A 13 -3.43 8.89 9.14
C MET A 13 -3.31 8.26 10.51
N GLN A 14 -3.50 6.94 10.55
CA GLN A 14 -3.36 6.13 11.77
C GLN A 14 -2.43 4.95 11.47
N PRO A 15 -1.91 4.27 12.51
CA PRO A 15 -1.03 3.12 12.30
C PRO A 15 -1.72 2.00 11.52
N HIS A 16 -0.97 1.39 10.60
CA HIS A 16 -1.45 0.23 9.84
C HIS A 16 -0.96 -1.06 10.51
N PRO A 17 -1.79 -2.13 10.56
CA PRO A 17 -1.37 -3.41 11.13
C PRO A 17 -0.11 -4.00 10.50
N GLU A 18 0.15 -3.75 9.22
CA GLU A 18 1.35 -4.22 8.53
C GLU A 18 2.58 -3.36 8.81
N GLY A 19 2.42 -2.20 9.40
CA GLY A 19 3.45 -1.19 9.61
C GLY A 19 3.15 0.07 8.82
N GLY A 20 3.77 1.18 9.25
CA GLY A 20 3.52 2.47 8.61
C GLY A 20 2.20 3.10 9.04
N TRP A 21 1.78 4.11 8.27
CA TRP A 21 0.63 4.96 8.57
C TRP A 21 -0.28 5.01 7.37
N TYR A 22 -1.61 4.99 7.59
CA TYR A 22 -2.54 5.00 6.47
C TYR A 22 -3.84 5.72 6.81
N ARG A 23 -4.54 6.12 5.74
CA ARG A 23 -5.92 6.57 5.80
C ARG A 23 -6.65 6.08 4.56
N GLU A 24 -7.83 5.49 4.74
CA GLU A 24 -8.70 5.19 3.61
C GLU A 24 -9.29 6.50 3.10
N THR A 25 -9.01 6.84 1.85
CA THR A 25 -9.46 8.10 1.24
C THR A 25 -10.70 7.93 0.39
N TRP A 26 -10.98 6.70 -0.05
CA TRP A 26 -12.10 6.42 -0.93
C TRP A 26 -12.54 4.98 -0.81
N ARG A 27 -13.85 4.80 -0.86
CA ARG A 27 -14.48 3.48 -0.96
C ARG A 27 -15.62 3.62 -1.94
N SER A 28 -15.57 2.87 -3.04
CA SER A 28 -16.61 2.92 -4.05
C SER A 28 -17.97 2.55 -3.44
N PRO A 29 -19.04 3.31 -3.73
CA PRO A 29 -20.39 2.92 -3.30
C PRO A 29 -20.94 1.75 -4.12
N VAL A 30 -20.31 1.39 -5.24
CA VAL A 30 -20.69 0.24 -6.03
C VAL A 30 -20.17 -1.01 -5.31
N GLU A 31 -21.08 -1.93 -5.02
CA GLU A 31 -20.76 -3.18 -4.34
C GLU A 31 -21.20 -4.36 -5.18
N PHE A 32 -20.51 -5.49 -4.99
CA PHE A 32 -20.84 -6.70 -5.73
C PHE A 32 -20.32 -7.93 -4.99
N MET A 33 -20.85 -9.07 -5.37
CA MET A 33 -20.35 -10.36 -4.92
C MET A 33 -19.57 -10.98 -6.07
N THR A 34 -18.42 -11.55 -5.74
CA THR A 34 -17.60 -12.22 -6.75
C THR A 34 -17.01 -13.50 -6.16
N SER A 35 -16.70 -14.44 -7.04
CA SER A 35 -16.15 -15.72 -6.67
C SER A 35 -14.81 -15.54 -5.93
N GLY A 36 -14.63 -16.28 -4.83
CA GLY A 36 -13.40 -16.28 -4.07
C GLY A 36 -13.36 -15.30 -2.90
N TYR A 37 -14.46 -14.56 -2.66
CA TYR A 37 -14.55 -13.62 -1.53
C TYR A 37 -15.70 -14.00 -0.61
N ASP A 38 -15.53 -13.71 0.68
CA ASP A 38 -16.55 -13.95 1.69
C ASP A 38 -17.46 -12.74 1.79
N GLY A 39 -18.53 -12.73 1.03
CA GLY A 39 -19.51 -11.64 1.06
C GLY A 39 -19.24 -10.55 0.04
N THR A 40 -19.92 -9.45 0.23
CA THR A 40 -19.89 -8.31 -0.68
C THR A 40 -18.60 -7.52 -0.53
N ARG A 41 -18.10 -6.98 -1.63
CA ARG A 41 -16.95 -6.06 -1.63
C ARG A 41 -17.30 -4.80 -2.41
N ALA A 42 -16.73 -3.66 -2.00
CA ALA A 42 -16.75 -2.45 -2.81
C ALA A 42 -16.00 -2.73 -4.13
N ALA A 43 -16.36 -2.02 -5.19
CA ALA A 43 -15.67 -2.20 -6.47
C ALA A 43 -14.17 -1.88 -6.34
N ALA A 44 -13.83 -0.87 -5.55
CA ALA A 44 -12.43 -0.52 -5.26
C ALA A 44 -12.36 0.33 -4.01
N THR A 45 -11.18 0.35 -3.38
CA THR A 45 -10.85 1.25 -2.26
C THR A 45 -9.48 1.87 -2.51
N ALA A 46 -9.24 3.02 -1.89
CA ALA A 46 -7.95 3.70 -1.98
C ALA A 46 -7.50 4.18 -0.61
N ILE A 47 -6.20 4.12 -0.36
CA ILE A 47 -5.59 4.66 0.85
C ILE A 47 -4.42 5.57 0.48
N HIS A 48 -4.14 6.55 1.35
CA HIS A 48 -2.80 7.10 1.45
C HIS A 48 -2.00 6.22 2.40
N PHE A 49 -0.74 5.99 2.10
CA PHE A 49 0.13 5.15 2.90
C PHE A 49 1.51 5.80 3.03
N LEU A 50 2.00 5.92 4.26
CA LEU A 50 3.23 6.61 4.58
C LEU A 50 4.17 5.67 5.33
N LEU A 51 5.42 5.59 4.87
CA LEU A 51 6.50 4.88 5.56
C LEU A 51 7.60 5.88 5.89
N LEU A 52 7.96 5.97 7.17
CA LEU A 52 9.12 6.74 7.60
C LEU A 52 10.38 5.91 7.45
N PRO A 53 11.58 6.57 7.42
CA PRO A 53 12.83 5.82 7.40
C PRO A 53 12.88 4.82 8.56
N GLY A 54 13.27 3.57 8.25
CA GLY A 54 13.32 2.50 9.23
C GLY A 54 12.00 1.76 9.43
N GLU A 55 10.90 2.29 8.95
CA GLU A 55 9.62 1.58 8.96
C GLU A 55 9.51 0.69 7.71
N ARG A 56 8.62 -0.27 7.79
CA ARG A 56 8.34 -1.15 6.66
C ARG A 56 6.88 -1.58 6.69
N SER A 57 6.37 -1.90 5.52
CA SER A 57 5.17 -2.70 5.37
C SER A 57 5.64 -4.15 5.41
N ALA A 58 5.27 -4.88 6.48
CA ALA A 58 5.71 -6.26 6.69
C ALA A 58 5.15 -7.17 5.58
N PRO A 59 5.84 -8.29 5.29
CA PRO A 59 5.32 -9.23 4.30
C PRO A 59 3.89 -9.63 4.59
N HIS A 60 3.04 -9.47 3.58
CA HIS A 60 1.61 -9.74 3.70
C HIS A 60 1.03 -10.11 2.35
N THR A 61 -0.17 -10.67 2.38
CA THR A 61 -0.89 -11.08 1.18
C THR A 61 -2.31 -10.52 1.24
N VAL A 62 -2.76 -9.95 0.13
CA VAL A 62 -4.13 -9.46 -0.04
C VAL A 62 -4.77 -10.27 -1.16
N ARG A 63 -6.06 -10.59 -1.01
CA ARG A 63 -6.76 -11.41 -2.01
C ARG A 63 -6.90 -10.69 -3.35
N SER A 64 -7.10 -9.39 -3.33
CA SER A 64 -7.30 -8.57 -4.53
C SER A 64 -5.99 -8.05 -5.12
N ASP A 65 -6.03 -7.62 -6.38
CA ASP A 65 -4.94 -6.86 -6.96
C ASP A 65 -4.79 -5.53 -6.23
N GLU A 66 -3.56 -5.09 -6.10
CA GLU A 66 -3.25 -3.82 -5.44
C GLU A 66 -2.34 -2.97 -6.31
N LEU A 67 -2.79 -1.76 -6.63
CA LEU A 67 -2.02 -0.80 -7.43
C LEU A 67 -1.35 0.20 -6.47
N TRP A 68 -0.02 0.26 -6.52
CA TRP A 68 0.79 1.21 -5.75
C TRP A 68 1.14 2.40 -6.62
N LEU A 69 0.95 3.61 -6.09
CA LEU A 69 1.17 4.88 -6.82
C LEU A 69 2.11 5.76 -5.99
N TRP A 70 3.29 6.04 -6.51
CA TRP A 70 4.28 6.87 -5.80
C TRP A 70 3.89 8.34 -5.90
N HIS A 71 3.96 9.07 -4.78
CA HIS A 71 3.58 10.49 -4.74
C HIS A 71 4.76 11.39 -4.41
N ARG A 72 5.47 11.15 -3.30
CA ARG A 72 6.58 12.03 -2.93
C ARG A 72 7.44 11.41 -1.82
N GLY A 73 8.57 12.05 -1.61
CA GLY A 73 9.59 11.59 -0.68
C GLY A 73 10.72 10.90 -1.43
N GLY A 74 11.34 9.92 -0.79
CA GLY A 74 12.36 9.11 -1.44
C GLY A 74 11.80 7.93 -2.20
N PRO A 75 12.66 7.13 -2.83
CA PRO A 75 12.21 5.91 -3.50
C PRO A 75 11.74 4.85 -2.52
N LEU A 76 10.84 4.01 -2.99
CA LEU A 76 10.29 2.88 -2.24
C LEU A 76 10.80 1.58 -2.87
N LEU A 77 11.30 0.67 -2.03
CA LEU A 77 11.57 -0.70 -2.46
C LEU A 77 10.31 -1.52 -2.24
N LEU A 78 9.76 -2.05 -3.30
CA LEU A 78 8.56 -2.90 -3.27
C LEU A 78 8.96 -4.32 -3.64
N ASN A 79 8.79 -5.24 -2.71
CA ASN A 79 9.07 -6.66 -2.94
C ASN A 79 7.77 -7.36 -3.33
N ILE A 80 7.78 -8.00 -4.48
CA ILE A 80 6.64 -8.74 -5.01
C ILE A 80 7.10 -10.17 -5.22
N ASP A 81 6.69 -11.06 -4.33
CA ASP A 81 7.03 -12.49 -4.37
C ASP A 81 8.54 -12.74 -4.50
N GLY A 82 9.33 -11.98 -3.74
CA GLY A 82 10.78 -12.11 -3.72
C GLY A 82 11.51 -11.25 -4.75
N ALA A 83 10.82 -10.70 -5.74
CA ALA A 83 11.43 -9.80 -6.73
C ALA A 83 11.26 -8.35 -6.28
N GLU A 84 12.34 -7.60 -6.30
CA GLU A 84 12.35 -6.23 -5.80
C GLU A 84 12.30 -5.24 -6.96
N ILE A 85 11.39 -4.27 -6.89
CA ILE A 85 11.31 -3.15 -7.82
C ILE A 85 11.36 -1.84 -7.04
N VAL A 86 11.63 -0.74 -7.73
CA VAL A 86 11.76 0.57 -7.09
C VAL A 86 10.69 1.49 -7.66
N LEU A 87 9.88 2.05 -6.75
CA LEU A 87 8.95 3.13 -7.10
C LEU A 87 9.60 4.45 -6.71
N GLY A 88 9.53 5.43 -7.59
CA GLY A 88 10.12 6.73 -7.30
C GLY A 88 10.05 7.68 -8.49
N PRO A 89 10.67 8.87 -8.35
CA PRO A 89 10.54 9.91 -9.37
C PRO A 89 11.51 9.75 -10.54
N ASP A 90 12.56 8.92 -10.39
CA ASP A 90 13.65 8.85 -11.36
C ASP A 90 13.36 7.83 -12.44
N VAL A 91 12.35 8.15 -13.24
CA VAL A 91 11.84 7.26 -14.31
C VAL A 91 12.90 6.97 -15.34
N GLU A 92 13.75 7.94 -15.65
CA GLU A 92 14.83 7.80 -16.63
C GLU A 92 15.87 6.76 -16.22
N HIS A 93 15.96 6.46 -14.92
CA HIS A 93 16.90 5.46 -14.38
C HIS A 93 16.20 4.22 -13.87
N GLY A 94 15.01 3.93 -14.39
CA GLY A 94 14.33 2.66 -14.13
C GLY A 94 13.39 2.63 -12.94
N GLN A 95 13.17 3.76 -12.24
CA GLN A 95 12.17 3.81 -11.20
C GLN A 95 10.78 3.91 -11.83
N LEU A 96 9.78 3.33 -11.16
CA LEU A 96 8.41 3.28 -11.66
C LEU A 96 7.54 4.21 -10.85
N LEU A 97 6.58 4.87 -11.49
CA LEU A 97 5.60 5.71 -10.80
C LEU A 97 4.46 4.88 -10.21
N GLN A 98 4.22 3.70 -10.76
CA GLN A 98 3.17 2.81 -10.27
C GLN A 98 3.52 1.36 -10.58
N ALA A 99 2.94 0.45 -9.81
CA ALA A 99 3.11 -0.98 -10.03
C ALA A 99 1.92 -1.74 -9.45
N VAL A 100 1.59 -2.88 -10.04
CA VAL A 100 0.51 -3.75 -9.56
C VAL A 100 1.13 -4.96 -8.87
N VAL A 101 0.62 -5.25 -7.67
CA VAL A 101 0.84 -6.52 -6.99
C VAL A 101 -0.39 -7.39 -7.25
N PRO A 102 -0.24 -8.51 -7.94
CA PRO A 102 -1.38 -9.41 -8.18
C PRO A 102 -1.97 -9.94 -6.89
N GLY A 103 -3.27 -10.17 -6.87
CA GLY A 103 -3.92 -10.78 -5.72
C GLY A 103 -3.35 -12.14 -5.39
N GLY A 104 -3.22 -12.44 -4.10
CA GLY A 104 -2.68 -13.71 -3.63
C GLY A 104 -1.16 -13.79 -3.60
N VAL A 105 -0.48 -12.74 -4.00
CA VAL A 105 0.99 -12.70 -4.03
C VAL A 105 1.51 -11.94 -2.81
N SER A 106 2.55 -12.47 -2.16
CA SER A 106 3.17 -11.83 -1.01
C SER A 106 3.86 -10.55 -1.43
N GLN A 107 3.68 -9.50 -0.63
CA GLN A 107 4.30 -8.19 -0.88
C GLN A 107 4.85 -7.61 0.41
N ALA A 108 5.88 -6.79 0.28
CA ALA A 108 6.48 -6.03 1.38
C ALA A 108 7.08 -4.76 0.80
N ALA A 109 7.23 -3.74 1.64
CA ALA A 109 7.75 -2.47 1.17
C ALA A 109 8.55 -1.77 2.24
N ARG A 110 9.54 -0.98 1.83
CA ARG A 110 10.31 -0.14 2.73
C ARG A 110 10.91 1.03 1.97
N PRO A 111 11.18 2.16 2.65
CA PRO A 111 11.94 3.23 2.02
C PRO A 111 13.32 2.72 1.58
N ALA A 112 13.76 3.14 0.40
CA ALA A 112 15.07 2.72 -0.13
C ALA A 112 16.22 3.43 0.57
N GLY A 113 15.97 4.58 1.18
CA GLY A 113 17.01 5.39 1.81
C GLY A 113 16.53 6.00 3.12
N ASP A 114 17.00 7.20 3.38
CA ASP A 114 16.77 7.91 4.64
C ASP A 114 15.66 8.95 4.58
N GLN A 115 14.82 8.89 3.56
CA GLN A 115 13.67 9.76 3.42
C GLN A 115 12.37 8.97 3.60
N TYR A 116 11.32 9.68 4.05
CA TYR A 116 9.98 9.09 4.07
C TYR A 116 9.50 8.85 2.64
N VAL A 117 8.52 7.97 2.50
CA VAL A 117 7.85 7.74 1.21
C VAL A 117 6.35 7.81 1.42
N LEU A 118 5.68 8.61 0.59
CA LEU A 118 4.23 8.69 0.56
C LEU A 118 3.73 8.11 -0.75
N VAL A 119 2.82 7.15 -0.64
CA VAL A 119 2.19 6.49 -1.79
C VAL A 119 0.68 6.46 -1.60
N SER A 120 -0.03 6.09 -2.65
CA SER A 120 -1.40 5.62 -2.56
C SER A 120 -1.45 4.17 -2.99
N CYS A 121 -2.37 3.42 -2.41
CA CYS A 121 -2.65 2.05 -2.82
C CYS A 121 -4.13 1.93 -3.15
N VAL A 122 -4.42 1.35 -4.31
CA VAL A 122 -5.79 1.10 -4.76
C VAL A 122 -5.99 -0.41 -4.83
N VAL A 123 -7.03 -0.90 -4.20
CA VAL A 123 -7.34 -2.33 -4.14
C VAL A 123 -8.67 -2.59 -4.84
N SER A 124 -8.71 -3.56 -5.74
CA SER A 124 -9.94 -3.91 -6.45
C SER A 124 -9.98 -5.43 -6.70
N PRO A 125 -11.04 -6.14 -6.29
CA PRO A 125 -12.17 -5.70 -5.44
C PRO A 125 -11.69 -5.05 -4.15
N GLY A 126 -12.50 -4.15 -3.59
CA GLY A 126 -12.09 -3.27 -2.50
C GLY A 126 -11.56 -4.00 -1.27
N PHE A 127 -10.73 -3.32 -0.52
CA PHE A 127 -10.05 -3.89 0.64
C PHE A 127 -11.03 -4.22 1.76
N ASP A 128 -10.81 -5.39 2.36
CA ASP A 128 -11.47 -5.84 3.58
C ASP A 128 -10.42 -6.63 4.36
N PHE A 129 -10.34 -6.39 5.68
CA PHE A 129 -9.34 -7.09 6.51
C PHE A 129 -9.53 -8.60 6.50
N ALA A 130 -10.72 -9.10 6.14
CA ALA A 130 -10.95 -10.52 5.95
C ALA A 130 -10.09 -11.12 4.82
N ASP A 131 -9.65 -10.28 3.87
CA ASP A 131 -8.83 -10.69 2.74
C ASP A 131 -7.33 -10.49 2.98
N PHE A 132 -6.95 -9.99 4.15
CA PHE A 132 -5.59 -9.60 4.51
C PHE A 132 -4.97 -10.64 5.41
N ARG A 133 -3.71 -10.99 5.14
CA ARG A 133 -2.95 -11.93 5.96
C ARG A 133 -1.51 -11.45 6.09
N LEU A 134 -1.01 -11.35 7.33
CA LEU A 134 0.43 -11.19 7.55
C LEU A 134 1.10 -12.53 7.30
N ASP A 135 2.16 -12.52 6.53
CA ASP A 135 2.89 -13.74 6.17
C ASP A 135 3.92 -14.14 7.23
#